data_e62a6416647ccdd13fe00479da459443
#
_entry.id   e62a6416647ccdd13fe00479da459443
#
_cell.length_a   1.000
_cell.length_b   1.000
_cell.length_c   1.000
_cell.angle_alpha   90.00
_cell.angle_beta   90.00
_cell.angle_gamma   90.00
#
_symmetry.space_group_name_H-M   'P 1'
#
loop_
_entity.id
_entity.type
_entity.pdbx_description
1 polymer ?
#
loop_
_entity_poly.entity_id
_entity_poly.type
_entity_poly.pdbx_seq_one_letter_code
_entity_poly.pdbx_strand_id
1 'polypeptide(L)'
;AMGCRERTRSEIKIPGSRPAGVFTAGLAQRYINIENLKPGSRAVILGSGDIGLIMARRCTLEGISVEGVYELMPYANGLRRNVKNCLDDFGIPLHLSTTVTRVIGHDRVEAVEVSQVDEHQAPIPGTERIVPCDTLLLSVGLIPENELSVAAGVELDPRTRGAVVDQSLQTGVPGIFACGNVLHVHDLADNVTTESERAGAAAAAWALGGSTGVTPSCELTVSPPALRATRCPDALRR
;
A
#
# COMPACT_ATOMS: atom_id res chain seq x y z
N ALA A 1 11.55 10.68 9.21
CA ALA A 1 11.37 9.43 8.45
C ALA A 1 10.65 8.38 9.32
N MET A 2 9.38 8.63 9.65
CA MET A 2 8.61 7.75 10.54
C MET A 2 7.96 6.56 9.82
N GLY A 3 7.97 6.58 8.48
CA GLY A 3 7.42 5.50 7.67
C GLY A 3 5.91 5.57 7.49
N CYS A 4 5.30 4.41 7.34
CA CYS A 4 3.87 4.25 7.10
C CYS A 4 3.34 3.00 7.79
N ARG A 5 2.01 2.90 7.93
CA ARG A 5 1.32 1.67 8.35
C ARG A 5 0.39 1.16 7.26
N GLU A 6 0.08 -0.12 7.31
CA GLU A 6 -0.89 -0.72 6.41
C GLU A 6 -2.33 -0.35 6.81
N ARG A 7 -3.19 -0.21 5.82
CA ARG A 7 -4.63 -0.07 6.07
C ARG A 7 -5.21 -1.37 6.60
N THR A 8 -5.98 -1.24 7.66
CA THR A 8 -6.66 -2.36 8.30
C THR A 8 -8.06 -2.57 7.75
N ARG A 9 -8.68 -3.69 8.09
CA ARG A 9 -10.08 -4.00 7.75
C ARG A 9 -11.05 -2.89 8.15
N SER A 10 -10.86 -2.31 9.33
CA SER A 10 -11.75 -1.24 9.84
C SER A 10 -11.66 0.04 9.03
N GLU A 11 -10.49 0.37 8.48
CA GLU A 11 -10.30 1.57 7.65
C GLU A 11 -10.95 1.44 6.28
N ILE A 12 -10.99 0.23 5.72
CA ILE A 12 -11.69 -0.06 4.46
C ILE A 12 -13.13 -0.55 4.69
N LYS A 13 -13.57 -0.62 5.95
CA LYS A 13 -14.96 -0.85 6.39
C LYS A 13 -15.57 -2.16 5.85
N ILE A 14 -14.83 -3.25 5.74
CA ILE A 14 -15.41 -4.55 5.34
C ILE A 14 -16.33 -5.05 6.46
N PRO A 15 -17.61 -5.26 6.17
CA PRO A 15 -18.60 -5.76 7.13
C PRO A 15 -18.36 -7.21 7.58
N GLY A 16 -19.18 -7.68 8.51
CA GLY A 16 -19.22 -9.05 9.00
C GLY A 16 -18.71 -9.20 10.43
N SER A 17 -18.58 -10.44 10.88
CA SER A 17 -18.05 -10.80 12.19
C SER A 17 -16.57 -10.43 12.34
N ARG A 18 -16.02 -10.49 13.55
CA ARG A 18 -14.60 -10.19 13.81
C ARG A 18 -13.82 -11.43 14.25
N PRO A 19 -13.72 -12.46 13.41
CA PRO A 19 -12.98 -13.67 13.74
C PRO A 19 -11.47 -13.42 13.66
N ALA A 20 -10.67 -14.32 14.22
CA ALA A 20 -9.25 -14.42 13.91
C ALA A 20 -9.05 -14.77 12.42
N GLY A 21 -7.85 -14.49 11.87
CA GLY A 21 -7.51 -14.87 10.48
C GLY A 21 -7.60 -13.71 9.47
N VAL A 22 -7.91 -12.49 9.91
CA VAL A 22 -7.78 -11.28 9.06
C VAL A 22 -6.50 -10.57 9.43
N PHE A 23 -5.57 -10.46 8.48
CA PHE A 23 -4.25 -9.86 8.67
C PHE A 23 -3.97 -8.83 7.57
N THR A 24 -3.14 -7.83 7.87
CA THR A 24 -2.47 -7.07 6.81
C THR A 24 -1.39 -7.93 6.17
N ALA A 25 -1.06 -7.67 4.92
CA ALA A 25 -0.09 -8.47 4.17
C ALA A 25 1.31 -8.42 4.81
N GLY A 26 1.73 -7.25 5.32
CA GLY A 26 3.01 -7.11 6.01
C GLY A 26 3.06 -7.82 7.36
N LEU A 27 1.95 -7.88 8.11
CA LEU A 27 1.89 -8.68 9.34
C LEU A 27 2.02 -10.18 9.02
N ALA A 28 1.34 -10.67 7.98
CA ALA A 28 1.49 -12.05 7.52
C ALA A 28 2.91 -12.34 7.04
N GLN A 29 3.54 -11.39 6.36
CA GLN A 29 4.96 -11.48 5.96
C GLN A 29 5.87 -11.62 7.18
N ARG A 30 5.65 -10.83 8.22
CA ARG A 30 6.40 -10.95 9.47
C ARG A 30 6.23 -12.34 10.10
N TYR A 31 5.01 -12.83 10.22
CA TYR A 31 4.76 -14.17 10.77
C TYR A 31 5.53 -15.23 10.01
N ILE A 32 5.46 -15.24 8.70
CA ILE A 32 6.13 -16.25 7.89
C ILE A 32 7.65 -16.09 7.92
N ASN A 33 8.16 -14.88 7.67
CA ASN A 33 9.58 -14.68 7.41
C ASN A 33 10.45 -14.52 8.67
N ILE A 34 9.86 -14.03 9.77
CA ILE A 34 10.59 -13.73 11.01
C ILE A 34 10.22 -14.71 12.12
N GLU A 35 8.91 -14.95 12.31
CA GLU A 35 8.42 -15.77 13.41
C GLU A 35 8.29 -17.25 13.02
N ASN A 36 8.46 -17.60 11.73
CA ASN A 36 8.28 -18.95 11.18
C ASN A 36 6.90 -19.55 11.51
N LEU A 37 5.87 -18.72 11.45
CA LEU A 37 4.48 -19.08 11.73
C LEU A 37 3.62 -18.96 10.48
N LYS A 38 2.76 -19.94 10.22
CA LYS A 38 1.76 -19.85 9.16
C LYS A 38 0.53 -19.09 9.66
N PRO A 39 0.05 -18.04 8.95
CA PRO A 39 -1.16 -17.32 9.31
C PRO A 39 -2.43 -18.16 9.13
N GLY A 40 -2.37 -19.24 8.34
CA GLY A 40 -3.46 -20.18 8.11
C GLY A 40 -3.10 -21.21 7.06
N SER A 41 -4.10 -21.86 6.49
CA SER A 41 -3.94 -22.93 5.50
C SER A 41 -4.53 -22.59 4.14
N ARG A 42 -5.49 -21.66 4.12
CA ARG A 42 -6.28 -21.31 2.94
C ARG A 42 -6.53 -19.80 2.90
N ALA A 43 -5.82 -19.10 2.03
CA ALA A 43 -5.78 -17.64 2.01
C ALA A 43 -6.53 -17.04 0.82
N VAL A 44 -7.24 -15.96 1.08
CA VAL A 44 -7.71 -14.98 0.11
C VAL A 44 -6.90 -13.70 0.31
N ILE A 45 -6.49 -13.06 -0.78
CA ILE A 45 -5.72 -11.81 -0.75
C ILE A 45 -6.54 -10.70 -1.39
N LEU A 46 -6.76 -9.62 -0.68
CA LEU A 46 -7.40 -8.41 -1.19
C LEU A 46 -6.36 -7.35 -1.48
N GLY A 47 -6.31 -6.94 -2.74
CA GLY A 47 -5.37 -5.96 -3.30
C GLY A 47 -4.21 -6.61 -4.06
N SER A 48 -3.95 -6.10 -5.26
CA SER A 48 -2.92 -6.57 -6.18
C SER A 48 -1.68 -5.67 -6.22
N GLY A 49 -1.44 -4.89 -5.17
CA GLY A 49 -0.16 -4.19 -4.99
C GLY A 49 1.00 -5.19 -4.83
N ASP A 50 2.24 -4.74 -4.99
CA ASP A 50 3.42 -5.62 -4.98
C ASP A 50 3.50 -6.51 -3.73
N ILE A 51 3.17 -5.98 -2.56
CA ILE A 51 3.18 -6.77 -1.31
C ILE A 51 2.16 -7.90 -1.37
N GLY A 52 0.94 -7.63 -1.87
CA GLY A 52 -0.10 -8.66 -2.04
C GLY A 52 0.33 -9.77 -2.99
N LEU A 53 0.94 -9.40 -4.14
CA LEU A 53 1.47 -10.35 -5.13
C LEU A 53 2.61 -11.20 -4.55
N ILE A 54 3.57 -10.57 -3.88
CA ILE A 54 4.71 -11.25 -3.24
C ILE A 54 4.20 -12.22 -2.16
N MET A 55 3.20 -11.80 -1.38
CA MET A 55 2.62 -12.65 -0.34
C MET A 55 1.81 -13.80 -0.91
N ALA A 56 1.14 -13.65 -2.06
CA ALA A 56 0.48 -14.75 -2.75
C ALA A 56 1.48 -15.86 -3.08
N ARG A 57 2.60 -15.50 -3.71
CA ARG A 57 3.70 -16.42 -3.99
C ARG A 57 4.28 -17.02 -2.71
N ARG A 58 4.56 -16.18 -1.71
CA ARG A 58 5.17 -16.64 -0.45
C ARG A 58 4.30 -17.64 0.29
N CYS A 59 3.00 -17.36 0.40
CA CYS A 59 2.03 -18.27 1.00
C CYS A 59 2.03 -19.64 0.30
N THR A 60 2.03 -19.65 -1.02
CA THR A 60 2.07 -20.88 -1.81
C THR A 60 3.34 -21.70 -1.55
N LEU A 61 4.51 -21.04 -1.48
CA LEU A 61 5.78 -21.69 -1.16
C LEU A 61 5.81 -22.31 0.25
N GLU A 62 5.06 -21.73 1.19
CA GLU A 62 4.91 -22.25 2.54
C GLU A 62 3.79 -23.31 2.66
N GLY A 63 3.19 -23.70 1.53
CA GLY A 63 2.12 -24.70 1.51
C GLY A 63 0.80 -24.20 2.04
N ILE A 64 0.51 -22.89 1.88
CA ILE A 64 -0.80 -22.27 2.09
C ILE A 64 -1.48 -22.21 0.72
N SER A 65 -2.70 -22.76 0.60
CA SER A 65 -3.49 -22.64 -0.63
C SER A 65 -3.96 -21.18 -0.80
N VAL A 66 -3.63 -20.55 -1.91
CA VAL A 66 -4.12 -19.21 -2.23
C VAL A 66 -5.28 -19.32 -3.21
N GLU A 67 -6.50 -19.02 -2.75
CA GLU A 67 -7.73 -19.13 -3.53
C GLU A 67 -7.82 -18.08 -4.64
N GLY A 68 -7.15 -16.96 -4.45
CA GLY A 68 -7.03 -15.90 -5.44
C GLY A 68 -6.63 -14.57 -4.83
N VAL A 69 -6.23 -13.69 -5.73
CA VAL A 69 -6.00 -12.25 -5.46
C VAL A 69 -7.19 -11.49 -6.05
N TYR A 70 -7.79 -10.62 -5.24
CA TYR A 70 -8.96 -9.82 -5.62
C TYR A 70 -8.58 -8.35 -5.66
N GLU A 71 -8.86 -7.70 -6.77
CA GLU A 71 -8.47 -6.31 -7.02
C GLU A 71 -9.69 -5.47 -7.39
N LEU A 72 -9.86 -4.38 -6.67
CA LEU A 72 -10.94 -3.42 -6.87
C LEU A 72 -10.87 -2.75 -8.24
N MET A 73 -9.64 -2.47 -8.72
CA MET A 73 -9.41 -1.81 -10.00
C MET A 73 -9.55 -2.80 -11.18
N PRO A 74 -9.85 -2.30 -12.40
CA PRO A 74 -9.88 -3.13 -13.60
C PRO A 74 -8.48 -3.52 -14.13
N TYR A 75 -7.45 -3.29 -13.34
CA TYR A 75 -6.05 -3.64 -13.64
C TYR A 75 -5.28 -3.94 -12.36
N ALA A 76 -4.21 -4.73 -12.46
CA ALA A 76 -3.30 -4.99 -11.35
C ALA A 76 -2.49 -3.72 -10.99
N ASN A 77 -2.38 -3.41 -9.71
CA ASN A 77 -1.64 -2.24 -9.23
C ASN A 77 -0.14 -2.49 -9.08
N GLY A 78 0.27 -3.74 -8.88
CA GLY A 78 1.67 -4.12 -8.78
C GLY A 78 2.41 -4.15 -10.11
N LEU A 79 3.72 -4.26 -10.03
CA LEU A 79 4.59 -4.33 -11.22
C LEU A 79 4.27 -5.57 -12.06
N ARG A 80 4.27 -5.44 -13.38
CA ARG A 80 3.99 -6.56 -14.31
C ARG A 80 4.86 -7.79 -14.08
N ARG A 81 6.14 -7.58 -13.72
CA ARG A 81 7.04 -8.68 -13.35
C ARG A 81 6.55 -9.47 -12.15
N ASN A 82 5.94 -8.79 -11.15
CA ASN A 82 5.41 -9.43 -9.96
C ASN A 82 4.10 -10.15 -10.25
N VAL A 83 3.25 -9.62 -11.13
CA VAL A 83 2.06 -10.35 -11.62
C VAL A 83 2.51 -11.68 -12.23
N LYS A 84 3.48 -11.65 -13.16
CA LYS A 84 3.99 -12.86 -13.79
C LYS A 84 4.62 -13.82 -12.76
N ASN A 85 5.62 -13.36 -12.01
CA ASN A 85 6.44 -14.21 -11.16
C ASN A 85 5.74 -14.68 -9.88
N CYS A 86 4.65 -14.01 -9.47
CA CYS A 86 3.95 -14.33 -8.23
C CYS A 86 2.58 -14.94 -8.44
N LEU A 87 1.92 -14.68 -9.58
CA LEU A 87 0.61 -15.25 -9.87
C LEU A 87 0.66 -16.25 -11.03
N ASP A 88 1.08 -15.81 -12.24
CA ASP A 88 1.04 -16.66 -13.43
C ASP A 88 1.90 -17.92 -13.27
N ASP A 89 3.13 -17.78 -12.79
CA ASP A 89 4.07 -18.88 -12.59
C ASP A 89 3.59 -19.88 -11.51
N PHE A 90 2.65 -19.47 -10.65
CA PHE A 90 2.07 -20.30 -9.59
C PHE A 90 0.62 -20.70 -9.84
N GLY A 91 0.03 -20.25 -10.96
CA GLY A 91 -1.37 -20.54 -11.30
C GLY A 91 -2.38 -19.91 -10.34
N ILE A 92 -2.03 -18.82 -9.67
CA ILE A 92 -2.91 -18.12 -8.72
C ILE A 92 -3.84 -17.19 -9.50
N PRO A 93 -5.16 -17.31 -9.36
CA PRO A 93 -6.10 -16.49 -10.11
C PRO A 93 -6.11 -15.03 -9.62
N LEU A 94 -6.15 -14.09 -10.56
CA LEU A 94 -6.35 -12.67 -10.32
C LEU A 94 -7.75 -12.25 -10.76
N HIS A 95 -8.55 -11.77 -9.83
CA HIS A 95 -9.91 -11.29 -10.06
C HIS A 95 -9.93 -9.76 -10.01
N LEU A 96 -9.98 -9.15 -11.18
CA LEU A 96 -10.09 -7.69 -11.35
C LEU A 96 -11.52 -7.21 -11.17
N SER A 97 -11.71 -5.92 -10.90
CA SER A 97 -13.01 -5.29 -10.64
C SER A 97 -13.84 -6.10 -9.63
N THR A 98 -13.18 -6.61 -8.59
CA THR A 98 -13.79 -7.47 -7.58
C THR A 98 -13.27 -7.12 -6.20
N THR A 99 -14.15 -7.06 -5.21
CA THR A 99 -13.77 -6.76 -3.83
C THR A 99 -14.38 -7.74 -2.83
N VAL A 100 -13.85 -7.76 -1.60
CA VAL A 100 -14.43 -8.48 -0.47
C VAL A 100 -15.52 -7.61 0.15
N THR A 101 -16.75 -8.09 0.17
CA THR A 101 -17.92 -7.39 0.70
C THR A 101 -18.26 -7.79 2.13
N ARG A 102 -17.86 -8.99 2.57
CA ARG A 102 -18.13 -9.45 3.93
C ARG A 102 -17.13 -10.52 4.39
N VAL A 103 -16.80 -10.50 5.68
CA VAL A 103 -16.07 -11.58 6.35
C VAL A 103 -17.05 -12.46 7.11
N ILE A 104 -16.94 -13.77 6.94
CA ILE A 104 -17.79 -14.81 7.51
C ILE A 104 -16.93 -15.71 8.41
N GLY A 105 -17.42 -16.03 9.60
CA GLY A 105 -16.77 -16.90 10.57
C GLY A 105 -17.07 -16.45 11.99
N HIS A 106 -16.85 -17.32 12.95
CA HIS A 106 -17.05 -17.04 14.39
C HIS A 106 -15.70 -16.88 15.11
N ASP A 107 -15.02 -17.96 15.41
CA ASP A 107 -13.72 -17.92 16.09
C ASP A 107 -12.60 -17.59 15.11
N ARG A 108 -12.70 -18.06 13.89
CA ARG A 108 -11.78 -17.80 12.79
C ARG A 108 -12.57 -17.53 11.51
N VAL A 109 -11.90 -16.91 10.51
CA VAL A 109 -12.47 -16.78 9.16
C VAL A 109 -12.77 -18.17 8.63
N GLU A 110 -13.98 -18.35 8.11
CA GLU A 110 -14.46 -19.57 7.45
C GLU A 110 -14.67 -19.35 5.97
N ALA A 111 -15.00 -18.12 5.61
CA ALA A 111 -15.15 -17.68 4.23
C ALA A 111 -15.11 -16.15 4.13
N VAL A 112 -14.96 -15.65 2.92
CA VAL A 112 -15.26 -14.28 2.55
C VAL A 112 -16.31 -14.25 1.44
N GLU A 113 -17.14 -13.24 1.46
CA GLU A 113 -18.01 -12.91 0.34
C GLU A 113 -17.29 -11.92 -0.55
N VAL A 114 -17.27 -12.18 -1.85
CA VAL A 114 -16.70 -11.29 -2.87
C VAL A 114 -17.75 -10.90 -3.87
N SER A 115 -17.68 -9.68 -4.41
CA SER A 115 -18.59 -9.18 -5.43
C SER A 115 -17.82 -8.43 -6.50
N GLN A 116 -18.32 -8.47 -7.74
CA GLN A 116 -17.85 -7.57 -8.78
C GLN A 116 -18.23 -6.14 -8.42
N VAL A 117 -17.48 -5.18 -8.92
CA VAL A 117 -17.74 -3.75 -8.75
C VAL A 117 -17.92 -3.05 -10.08
N ASP A 118 -18.73 -2.00 -10.06
CA ASP A 118 -18.96 -1.12 -11.19
C ASP A 118 -17.81 -0.10 -11.38
N GLU A 119 -17.98 0.83 -12.31
CA GLU A 119 -17.02 1.92 -12.59
C GLU A 119 -16.85 2.90 -11.41
N HIS A 120 -17.83 2.96 -10.51
CA HIS A 120 -17.79 3.75 -9.28
C HIS A 120 -17.24 2.97 -8.08
N GLN A 121 -16.74 1.74 -8.31
CA GLN A 121 -16.25 0.83 -7.28
C GLN A 121 -17.32 0.36 -6.29
N ALA A 122 -18.61 0.48 -6.66
CA ALA A 122 -19.70 -0.03 -5.86
C ALA A 122 -19.99 -1.51 -6.20
N PRO A 123 -20.21 -2.37 -5.18
CA PRO A 123 -20.56 -3.77 -5.41
C PRO A 123 -21.83 -3.91 -6.25
N ILE A 124 -21.79 -4.76 -7.28
CA ILE A 124 -22.92 -5.05 -8.17
C ILE A 124 -23.77 -6.15 -7.54
N PRO A 125 -25.05 -5.86 -7.19
CA PRO A 125 -25.94 -6.84 -6.60
C PRO A 125 -26.16 -8.06 -7.53
N GLY A 126 -26.17 -9.27 -6.94
CA GLY A 126 -26.35 -10.52 -7.68
C GLY A 126 -25.05 -11.11 -8.22
N THR A 127 -23.88 -10.50 -7.97
CA THR A 127 -22.57 -11.03 -8.33
C THR A 127 -21.82 -11.64 -7.14
N GLU A 128 -22.46 -11.67 -5.99
CA GLU A 128 -21.88 -12.14 -4.74
C GLU A 128 -21.49 -13.63 -4.84
N ARG A 129 -20.29 -13.96 -4.38
CA ARG A 129 -19.79 -15.34 -4.28
C ARG A 129 -19.15 -15.56 -2.93
N ILE A 130 -19.40 -16.72 -2.36
CA ILE A 130 -18.72 -17.16 -1.13
C ILE A 130 -17.44 -17.90 -1.51
N VAL A 131 -16.32 -17.44 -0.99
CA VAL A 131 -15.01 -18.07 -1.16
C VAL A 131 -14.57 -18.63 0.19
N PRO A 132 -14.55 -19.95 0.37
CA PRO A 132 -14.08 -20.58 1.60
C PRO A 132 -12.59 -20.27 1.82
N CYS A 133 -12.24 -19.83 3.02
CA CYS A 133 -10.85 -19.56 3.41
C CYS A 133 -10.78 -19.46 4.93
N ASP A 134 -9.61 -19.68 5.51
CA ASP A 134 -9.34 -19.48 6.94
C ASP A 134 -8.51 -18.21 7.21
N THR A 135 -8.10 -17.54 6.14
CA THR A 135 -7.22 -16.38 6.21
C THR A 135 -7.57 -15.36 5.12
N LEU A 136 -7.75 -14.11 5.52
CA LEU A 136 -7.87 -12.96 4.63
C LEU A 136 -6.66 -12.05 4.81
N LEU A 137 -5.87 -11.86 3.76
CA LEU A 137 -4.74 -10.93 3.74
C LEU A 137 -5.15 -9.63 3.05
N LEU A 138 -4.84 -8.51 3.67
CA LEU A 138 -5.16 -7.17 3.18
C LEU A 138 -3.91 -6.48 2.66
N SER A 139 -3.87 -6.19 1.36
CA SER A 139 -2.83 -5.39 0.69
C SER A 139 -3.45 -4.17 0.02
N VAL A 140 -4.14 -3.36 0.82
CA VAL A 140 -5.07 -2.31 0.36
C VAL A 140 -4.52 -0.90 0.54
N GLY A 141 -3.22 -0.77 0.51
CA GLY A 141 -2.50 0.49 0.58
C GLY A 141 -1.97 0.83 1.96
N LEU A 142 -1.18 1.88 2.00
CA LEU A 142 -0.44 2.36 3.15
C LEU A 142 -0.91 3.74 3.57
N ILE A 143 -0.67 4.09 4.84
CA ILE A 143 -0.98 5.40 5.42
C ILE A 143 0.32 5.97 5.99
N PRO A 144 0.77 7.15 5.54
CA PRO A 144 1.90 7.85 6.14
C PRO A 144 1.68 8.12 7.63
N GLU A 145 2.71 7.85 8.46
CA GLU A 145 2.66 8.03 9.91
C GLU A 145 3.03 9.47 10.30
N ASN A 146 2.04 10.36 10.33
CA ASN A 146 2.24 11.79 10.54
C ASN A 146 1.70 12.33 11.88
N GLU A 147 1.38 11.49 12.85
CA GLU A 147 0.88 11.94 14.16
C GLU A 147 1.87 12.90 14.85
N LEU A 148 3.17 12.55 14.84
CA LEU A 148 4.22 13.41 15.41
C LEU A 148 4.45 14.68 14.58
N SER A 149 4.32 14.59 13.25
CA SER A 149 4.41 15.77 12.37
C SER A 149 3.30 16.77 12.70
N VAL A 150 2.06 16.29 12.83
CA VAL A 150 0.91 17.12 13.22
C VAL A 150 1.10 17.72 14.62
N ALA A 151 1.57 16.93 15.59
CA ALA A 151 1.86 17.43 16.94
C ALA A 151 2.95 18.53 16.96
N ALA A 152 3.88 18.47 16.00
CA ALA A 152 4.93 19.50 15.82
C ALA A 152 4.45 20.71 14.99
N GLY A 153 3.18 20.77 14.58
CA GLY A 153 2.62 21.88 13.81
C GLY A 153 2.93 21.82 12.30
N VAL A 154 3.37 20.66 11.79
CA VAL A 154 3.64 20.47 10.36
C VAL A 154 2.32 20.37 9.61
N GLU A 155 2.17 21.14 8.53
CA GLU A 155 1.04 21.08 7.62
C GLU A 155 1.13 19.82 6.74
N LEU A 156 -0.02 19.15 6.54
CA LEU A 156 -0.13 17.96 5.70
C LEU A 156 -0.90 18.26 4.41
N ASP A 157 -0.45 17.73 3.29
CA ASP A 157 -1.21 17.74 2.03
C ASP A 157 -2.39 16.75 2.14
N PRO A 158 -3.64 17.20 1.89
CA PRO A 158 -4.82 16.36 2.06
C PRO A 158 -4.90 15.19 1.07
N ARG A 159 -4.16 15.22 -0.02
CA ARG A 159 -4.15 14.18 -1.07
C ARG A 159 -3.14 13.08 -0.76
N THR A 160 -1.90 13.47 -0.43
CA THR A 160 -0.83 12.51 -0.11
C THR A 160 -0.84 12.09 1.35
N ARG A 161 -1.43 12.92 2.24
CA ARG A 161 -1.36 12.81 3.70
C ARG A 161 0.06 12.90 4.25
N GLY A 162 1.01 13.30 3.43
CA GLY A 162 2.39 13.60 3.81
C GLY A 162 2.56 15.07 4.17
N ALA A 163 3.71 15.42 4.73
CA ALA A 163 4.05 16.80 5.03
C ALA A 163 4.13 17.64 3.76
N VAL A 164 3.69 18.90 3.84
CA VAL A 164 4.02 19.91 2.83
C VAL A 164 5.48 20.28 3.01
N VAL A 165 6.29 20.12 1.96
CA VAL A 165 7.74 20.37 2.00
C VAL A 165 8.19 21.21 0.82
N ASP A 166 9.30 21.93 1.01
CA ASP A 166 10.02 22.61 -0.05
C ASP A 166 10.92 21.63 -0.86
N GLN A 167 11.66 22.16 -1.81
CA GLN A 167 12.60 21.38 -2.63
C GLN A 167 13.80 20.79 -1.86
N SER A 168 14.07 21.28 -0.64
CA SER A 168 15.07 20.74 0.29
C SER A 168 14.48 19.68 1.22
N LEU A 169 13.19 19.34 1.04
CA LEU A 169 12.43 18.44 1.91
C LEU A 169 12.24 18.98 3.33
N GLN A 170 12.40 20.30 3.53
CA GLN A 170 12.09 20.99 4.77
C GLN A 170 10.59 21.30 4.81
N THR A 171 9.97 21.09 5.96
CA THR A 171 8.57 21.43 6.20
C THR A 171 8.41 22.93 6.46
N GLY A 172 7.16 23.41 6.57
CA GLY A 172 6.91 24.79 7.02
C GLY A 172 7.41 25.10 8.43
N VAL A 173 7.77 24.10 9.22
CA VAL A 173 8.38 24.25 10.56
C VAL A 173 9.90 24.18 10.40
N PRO A 174 10.64 25.28 10.73
CA PRO A 174 12.09 25.34 10.56
C PRO A 174 12.81 24.19 11.30
N GLY A 175 13.74 23.53 10.62
CA GLY A 175 14.53 22.42 11.17
C GLY A 175 13.83 21.06 11.18
N ILE A 176 12.60 20.97 10.69
CA ILE A 176 11.91 19.70 10.49
C ILE A 176 11.91 19.36 9.00
N PHE A 177 12.43 18.18 8.68
CA PHE A 177 12.51 17.64 7.32
C PHE A 177 11.69 16.34 7.26
N ALA A 178 11.11 16.02 6.09
CA ALA A 178 10.34 14.81 5.89
C ALA A 178 10.81 14.08 4.62
N CYS A 179 10.97 12.76 4.70
CA CYS A 179 11.34 11.92 3.58
C CYS A 179 10.84 10.48 3.75
N GLY A 180 10.78 9.74 2.64
CA GLY A 180 10.32 8.36 2.59
C GLY A 180 8.80 8.25 2.74
N ASN A 181 8.32 7.07 3.15
CA ASN A 181 6.88 6.77 3.17
C ASN A 181 6.04 7.62 4.12
N VAL A 182 6.65 8.39 5.02
CA VAL A 182 5.95 9.40 5.82
C VAL A 182 5.58 10.63 5.00
N LEU A 183 6.36 10.93 3.94
CA LEU A 183 6.10 12.03 3.03
C LEU A 183 5.11 11.61 1.94
N HIS A 184 5.44 10.55 1.23
CA HIS A 184 4.51 9.86 0.33
C HIS A 184 4.94 8.41 0.15
N VAL A 185 4.00 7.54 -0.23
CA VAL A 185 4.30 6.11 -0.41
C VAL A 185 5.06 5.89 -1.71
N HIS A 186 6.22 5.28 -1.60
CA HIS A 186 7.08 4.91 -2.73
C HIS A 186 6.88 3.45 -3.13
N ASP A 187 6.94 3.17 -4.43
CA ASP A 187 6.88 1.80 -4.97
C ASP A 187 8.25 1.08 -4.89
N LEU A 188 9.35 1.83 -4.87
CA LEU A 188 10.71 1.29 -4.89
C LEU A 188 11.56 1.90 -3.77
N ALA A 189 12.32 1.05 -3.08
CA ALA A 189 13.25 1.45 -2.03
C ALA A 189 14.36 2.39 -2.54
N ASP A 190 14.79 2.25 -3.79
CA ASP A 190 15.81 3.10 -4.42
C ASP A 190 15.38 4.59 -4.45
N ASN A 191 14.10 4.85 -4.71
CA ASN A 191 13.54 6.20 -4.68
C ASN A 191 13.56 6.77 -3.26
N VAL A 192 13.24 5.94 -2.26
CA VAL A 192 13.31 6.33 -0.84
C VAL A 192 14.74 6.69 -0.45
N THR A 193 15.71 5.90 -0.89
CA THR A 193 17.14 6.14 -0.59
C THR A 193 17.59 7.49 -1.14
N THR A 194 17.34 7.75 -2.43
CA THR A 194 17.71 9.02 -3.08
C THR A 194 17.05 10.23 -2.42
N GLU A 195 15.77 10.12 -2.08
CA GLU A 195 15.03 11.18 -1.38
C GLU A 195 15.61 11.42 0.02
N SER A 196 15.90 10.34 0.75
CA SER A 196 16.42 10.41 2.12
C SER A 196 17.84 10.98 2.18
N GLU A 197 18.70 10.70 1.21
CA GLU A 197 20.03 11.30 1.07
C GLU A 197 19.93 12.82 0.89
N ARG A 198 19.00 13.29 0.05
CA ARG A 198 18.74 14.72 -0.15
C ARG A 198 18.25 15.39 1.14
N ALA A 199 17.28 14.78 1.81
CA ALA A 199 16.75 15.29 3.08
C ALA A 199 17.83 15.35 4.16
N GLY A 200 18.67 14.30 4.25
CA GLY A 200 19.77 14.24 5.21
C GLY A 200 20.83 15.31 4.96
N ALA A 201 21.22 15.52 3.70
CA ALA A 201 22.16 16.58 3.31
C ALA A 201 21.62 17.98 3.63
N ALA A 202 20.34 18.23 3.34
CA ALA A 202 19.70 19.51 3.64
C ALA A 202 19.59 19.75 5.15
N ALA A 203 19.21 18.74 5.92
CA ALA A 203 19.14 18.82 7.38
C ALA A 203 20.52 19.09 8.01
N ALA A 204 21.57 18.43 7.51
CA ALA A 204 22.94 18.68 7.96
C ALA A 204 23.42 20.11 7.66
N ALA A 205 23.15 20.60 6.44
CA ALA A 205 23.48 21.97 6.07
C ALA A 205 22.76 22.99 6.98
N TRP A 206 21.48 22.78 7.25
CA TRP A 206 20.71 23.62 8.16
C TRP A 206 21.28 23.61 9.58
N ALA A 207 21.61 22.44 10.13
CA ALA A 207 22.15 22.28 11.47
C ALA A 207 23.53 22.96 11.66
N LEU A 208 24.33 23.07 10.60
CA LEU A 208 25.62 23.74 10.58
C LEU A 208 25.52 25.25 10.37
N GLY A 209 24.30 25.81 10.40
CA GLY A 209 24.06 27.24 10.18
C GLY A 209 24.18 27.68 8.72
N GLY A 210 24.25 26.73 7.80
CA GLY A 210 24.13 26.95 6.37
C GLY A 210 22.69 27.26 6.01
N SER A 211 22.49 28.21 5.09
CA SER A 211 21.21 28.31 4.39
C SER A 211 21.06 27.02 3.53
N THR A 212 19.88 26.43 3.51
CA THR A 212 19.56 25.38 2.53
C THR A 212 19.60 25.87 1.08
N GLY A 213 20.01 27.13 0.92
CA GLY A 213 20.43 27.74 -0.34
C GLY A 213 19.33 28.03 -1.35
N VAL A 214 18.10 27.77 -0.98
CA VAL A 214 16.99 27.92 -1.92
C VAL A 214 15.89 28.78 -1.32
N THR A 215 15.87 30.00 -1.77
CA THR A 215 14.65 30.83 -1.68
C THR A 215 13.64 30.20 -2.62
N PRO A 216 12.42 29.80 -2.17
CA PRO A 216 11.40 29.31 -3.06
C PRO A 216 11.15 30.35 -4.14
N SER A 217 11.54 30.03 -5.39
CA SER A 217 11.33 30.95 -6.51
C SER A 217 9.91 30.81 -7.11
N CYS A 218 9.19 29.75 -6.76
CA CYS A 218 7.79 29.54 -7.14
C CYS A 218 7.13 28.49 -6.26
N GLU A 219 5.83 28.62 -6.07
CA GLU A 219 4.97 27.61 -5.51
C GLU A 219 4.49 26.69 -6.65
N LEU A 220 4.89 25.41 -6.64
CA LEU A 220 4.44 24.45 -7.62
C LEU A 220 3.19 23.74 -7.06
N THR A 221 2.02 24.12 -7.57
CA THR A 221 0.79 23.38 -7.33
C THR A 221 0.65 22.28 -8.36
N VAL A 222 0.89 21.03 -7.95
CA VAL A 222 0.69 19.87 -8.82
C VAL A 222 -0.79 19.53 -8.84
N SER A 223 -1.45 19.75 -9.98
CA SER A 223 -2.85 19.38 -10.18
C SER A 223 -3.03 17.86 -10.32
N PRO A 224 -4.13 17.28 -9.82
CA PRO A 224 -4.39 15.83 -9.86
C PRO A 224 -4.23 15.15 -11.23
N PRO A 225 -4.53 15.78 -12.38
CA PRO A 225 -4.26 15.20 -13.68
C PRO A 225 -2.78 14.99 -14.00
N ALA A 226 -1.87 15.81 -13.45
CA ALA A 226 -0.43 15.66 -13.67
C ALA A 226 0.17 14.46 -12.93
N LEU A 227 -0.44 14.02 -11.82
CA LEU A 227 -0.08 12.77 -11.14
C LEU A 227 -0.43 11.50 -11.95
N ARG A 228 -1.35 11.61 -12.93
CA ARG A 228 -1.61 10.53 -13.91
C ARG A 228 -0.59 10.49 -15.05
N ALA A 229 0.17 11.55 -15.26
CA ALA A 229 1.18 11.64 -16.33
C ALA A 229 2.51 10.95 -16.00
N THR A 230 2.69 10.42 -14.78
CA THR A 230 3.82 9.54 -14.43
C THR A 230 3.62 8.08 -14.85
N ARG A 231 2.60 7.76 -15.64
CA ARG A 231 2.69 6.61 -16.53
C ARG A 231 3.76 6.94 -17.55
N CYS A 232 4.89 6.27 -17.42
CA CYS A 232 5.92 6.29 -18.46
C CYS A 232 5.26 6.03 -19.81
N PRO A 233 5.18 7.00 -20.76
CA PRO A 233 4.69 6.69 -22.08
C PRO A 233 5.79 5.90 -22.78
N ASP A 234 5.45 4.74 -23.33
CA ASP A 234 6.05 4.06 -24.47
C ASP A 234 7.47 4.50 -24.89
N ALA A 235 8.47 4.27 -24.05
CA ALA A 235 9.87 4.46 -24.41
C ALA A 235 10.66 3.13 -24.44
N LEU A 236 9.98 2.00 -24.66
CA LEU A 236 10.60 0.71 -24.96
C LEU A 236 9.83 -0.01 -26.09
N ARG A 237 9.63 0.69 -27.20
CA ARG A 237 9.48 0.06 -28.50
C ARG A 237 10.62 0.58 -29.38
N ARG A 238 11.78 -0.03 -29.26
CA ARG A 238 12.75 -0.32 -30.34
C ARG A 238 13.70 -1.41 -29.84
#